data_e8514f363dab480d69389509c899fd9a
#
_entry.id   e8514f363dab480d69389509c899fd9a
#
_cell.length_a   1.000
_cell.length_b   1.000
_cell.length_c   1.000
_cell.angle_alpha   90.00
_cell.angle_beta   90.00
_cell.angle_gamma   90.00
#
_symmetry.space_group_name_H-M   'P 1'
#
loop_
_entity.id
_entity.type
_entity.pdbx_description
1 polymer ?
#
loop_
_entity_poly.entity_id
_entity_poly.type
_entity_poly.pdbx_seq_one_letter_code
_entity_poly.pdbx_strand_id
1 'polypeptide(L)'
;MKKTALTVVSLLAFGVGTGFAAPINNLGQGQTAIGVMDDSFYLEHKMSNNLTLGFQKNDIYGQVNLNNNIRAIIGSKDYNSNSNLYIGAAVTSPLAPSLDGYASLVGASDFKELQVGANYNITNNLDFNVNYRSFMPDQGSNSNRTGLGATLKF
;
A
#
# COMPACT_ATOMS: atom_id res chain seq x y z
N MET A 1 -7.87 17.01 18.40
CA MET A 1 -7.61 16.49 17.04
C MET A 1 -6.21 16.83 16.52
N LYS A 2 -5.73 18.08 16.59
CA LYS A 2 -4.37 18.43 16.10
C LYS A 2 -3.21 17.76 16.87
N LYS A 3 -3.38 17.49 18.16
CA LYS A 3 -2.36 16.84 19.01
C LYS A 3 -2.20 15.33 18.73
N THR A 4 -3.28 14.65 18.38
CA THR A 4 -3.29 13.22 18.06
C THR A 4 -2.60 12.94 16.72
N ALA A 5 -2.79 13.81 15.73
CA ALA A 5 -2.13 13.71 14.44
C ALA A 5 -0.59 13.89 14.58
N LEU A 6 -0.15 14.81 15.44
CA LEU A 6 1.27 15.06 15.67
C LEU A 6 1.98 13.89 16.38
N THR A 7 1.27 13.21 17.30
CA THR A 7 1.78 12.04 18.02
C THR A 7 1.90 10.82 17.10
N VAL A 8 0.98 10.64 16.16
CA VAL A 8 1.05 9.56 15.16
C VAL A 8 2.22 9.79 14.21
N VAL A 9 2.44 11.03 13.76
CA VAL A 9 3.57 11.37 12.87
C VAL A 9 4.92 11.14 13.56
N SER A 10 5.05 11.41 14.86
CA SER A 10 6.31 11.20 15.58
C SER A 10 6.66 9.73 15.85
N LEU A 11 5.65 8.84 15.96
CA LEU A 11 5.85 7.39 16.08
C LEU A 11 6.30 6.73 14.77
N LEU A 12 6.04 7.39 13.63
CA LEU A 12 6.36 6.88 12.29
C LEU A 12 7.83 7.09 11.86
N ALA A 13 8.61 7.84 12.64
CA ALA A 13 9.97 8.24 12.26
C ALA A 13 11.06 7.19 12.54
N PHE A 14 10.77 6.05 13.17
CA PHE A 14 11.78 5.12 13.69
C PHE A 14 11.84 3.72 13.02
N GLY A 15 11.13 3.50 11.91
CA GLY A 15 11.15 2.21 11.22
C GLY A 15 12.34 2.04 10.27
N VAL A 16 13.33 1.25 10.63
CA VAL A 16 14.46 0.85 9.77
C VAL A 16 14.17 -0.56 9.22
N GLY A 17 13.46 -0.67 8.12
CA GLY A 17 13.15 -1.97 7.50
C GLY A 17 13.06 -1.89 5.97
N THR A 18 13.30 -3.00 5.29
CA THR A 18 13.01 -3.15 3.85
C THR A 18 11.50 -3.16 3.66
N GLY A 19 10.94 -2.05 3.20
CA GLY A 19 9.50 -1.77 3.22
C GLY A 19 8.64 -2.83 2.55
N PHE A 20 7.57 -3.22 3.24
CA PHE A 20 6.43 -3.89 2.63
C PHE A 20 5.70 -2.93 1.69
N ALA A 21 5.05 -3.48 0.66
CA ALA A 21 4.11 -2.70 -0.13
C ALA A 21 2.87 -2.36 0.71
N ALA A 22 2.36 -1.14 0.60
CA ALA A 22 1.10 -0.74 1.23
C ALA A 22 -0.04 -1.65 0.75
N PRO A 23 -1.03 -1.97 1.60
CA PRO A 23 -2.22 -2.68 1.16
C PRO A 23 -3.01 -1.83 0.16
N ILE A 24 -3.81 -2.47 -0.68
CA ILE A 24 -4.73 -1.75 -1.57
C ILE A 24 -5.97 -1.37 -0.76
N ASN A 25 -6.08 -0.10 -0.39
CA ASN A 25 -7.18 0.41 0.43
C ASN A 25 -8.36 0.89 -0.41
N ASN A 26 -9.57 0.61 0.04
CA ASN A 26 -10.78 1.22 -0.50
C ASN A 26 -11.07 2.52 0.25
N LEU A 27 -10.74 3.65 -0.38
CA LEU A 27 -10.94 4.99 0.17
C LEU A 27 -12.07 5.70 -0.58
N GLY A 28 -12.89 6.44 0.16
CA GLY A 28 -13.81 7.42 -0.40
C GLY A 28 -13.07 8.69 -0.82
N GLN A 29 -13.68 9.49 -1.70
CA GLN A 29 -13.10 10.76 -2.13
C GLN A 29 -12.81 11.69 -0.94
N GLY A 30 -11.62 12.24 -0.89
CA GLY A 30 -11.15 13.11 0.19
C GLY A 30 -10.67 12.37 1.45
N GLN A 31 -10.82 11.05 1.51
CA GLN A 31 -10.30 10.27 2.64
C GLN A 31 -8.78 10.12 2.57
N THR A 32 -8.19 10.09 3.75
CA THR A 32 -6.78 9.79 3.98
C THR A 32 -6.67 8.47 4.75
N ALA A 33 -5.74 7.62 4.35
CA ALA A 33 -5.34 6.44 5.11
C ALA A 33 -3.91 6.61 5.61
N ILE A 34 -3.70 6.31 6.88
CA ILE A 34 -2.38 6.16 7.48
C ILE A 34 -2.30 4.73 8.01
N GLY A 35 -1.26 4.01 7.68
CA GLY A 35 -1.12 2.65 8.13
C GLY A 35 0.31 2.23 8.38
N VAL A 36 0.41 1.11 9.06
CA VAL A 36 1.65 0.37 9.25
C VAL A 36 1.46 -1.04 8.71
N MET A 37 2.50 -1.55 8.07
CA MET A 37 2.58 -2.93 7.62
C MET A 37 3.95 -3.45 8.04
N ASP A 38 3.97 -4.35 9.03
CA ASP A 38 5.18 -4.77 9.74
C ASP A 38 5.99 -3.56 10.25
N ASP A 39 7.17 -3.34 9.68
CA ASP A 39 8.10 -2.27 10.05
C ASP A 39 8.06 -1.06 9.10
N SER A 40 7.08 -1.00 8.22
CA SER A 40 6.90 0.08 7.26
C SER A 40 5.58 0.84 7.49
N PHE A 41 5.64 2.16 7.39
CA PHE A 41 4.46 2.98 7.37
C PHE A 41 4.12 3.44 5.96
N TYR A 42 2.86 3.78 5.74
CA TYR A 42 2.40 4.40 4.51
C TYR A 42 1.31 5.44 4.77
N LEU A 43 1.17 6.32 3.82
CA LEU A 43 0.13 7.35 3.76
C LEU A 43 -0.50 7.30 2.37
N GLU A 44 -1.82 7.27 2.31
CA GLU A 44 -2.58 7.41 1.06
C GLU A 44 -3.63 8.51 1.19
N HIS A 45 -3.88 9.21 0.11
CA HIS A 45 -4.95 10.20 0.02
C HIS A 45 -5.72 10.06 -1.29
N LYS A 46 -7.04 9.93 -1.19
CA LYS A 46 -7.96 9.88 -2.33
C LYS A 46 -8.28 11.27 -2.84
N MET A 47 -7.52 11.72 -3.83
CA MET A 47 -7.64 13.07 -4.39
C MET A 47 -8.96 13.31 -5.13
N SER A 48 -9.46 12.28 -5.83
CA SER A 48 -10.70 12.34 -6.60
C SER A 48 -11.35 10.95 -6.62
N ASN A 49 -12.52 10.82 -7.27
CA ASN A 49 -13.22 9.55 -7.35
C ASN A 49 -12.37 8.40 -7.91
N ASN A 50 -11.41 8.72 -8.76
CA ASN A 50 -10.59 7.71 -9.45
C ASN A 50 -9.08 7.82 -9.18
N LEU A 51 -8.59 8.84 -8.46
CA LEU A 51 -7.15 9.04 -8.22
C LEU A 51 -6.83 8.97 -6.73
N THR A 52 -5.94 8.06 -6.36
CA THR A 52 -5.31 7.98 -5.04
C THR A 52 -3.81 8.20 -5.18
N LEU A 53 -3.25 9.07 -4.36
CA LEU A 53 -1.81 9.22 -4.22
C LEU A 53 -1.35 8.53 -2.94
N GLY A 54 -0.22 7.86 -3.01
CA GLY A 54 0.35 7.14 -1.90
C GLY A 54 1.84 7.42 -1.73
N PHE A 55 2.26 7.36 -0.49
CA PHE A 55 3.64 7.49 -0.07
C PHE A 55 3.96 6.43 0.98
N GLN A 56 5.08 5.75 0.82
CA GLN A 56 5.66 4.88 1.83
C GLN A 56 7.19 5.01 1.79
N LYS A 57 7.88 4.38 2.72
CA LYS A 57 9.34 4.42 2.73
C LYS A 57 9.90 3.98 1.38
N ASN A 58 10.69 4.85 0.74
CA ASN A 58 11.34 4.60 -0.55
C ASN A 58 10.38 4.38 -1.74
N ASP A 59 9.11 4.78 -1.64
CA ASP A 59 8.14 4.57 -2.70
C ASP A 59 7.09 5.69 -2.72
N ILE A 60 6.86 6.26 -3.88
CA ILE A 60 5.78 7.20 -4.16
C ILE A 60 4.98 6.65 -5.33
N TYR A 61 3.66 6.59 -5.19
CA TYR A 61 2.80 6.00 -6.21
C TYR A 61 1.47 6.71 -6.37
N GLY A 62 0.90 6.53 -7.54
CA GLY A 62 -0.48 6.87 -7.86
C GLY A 62 -1.26 5.62 -8.26
N GLN A 63 -2.52 5.56 -7.85
CA GLN A 63 -3.46 4.53 -8.27
C GLN A 63 -4.63 5.20 -8.98
N VAL A 64 -4.95 4.73 -10.19
CA VAL A 64 -6.09 5.21 -10.98
C VAL A 64 -7.13 4.11 -11.06
N ASN A 65 -8.31 4.35 -10.50
CA ASN A 65 -9.43 3.42 -10.62
C ASN A 65 -9.92 3.39 -12.06
N LEU A 66 -9.83 2.26 -12.72
CA LEU A 66 -10.40 2.02 -14.05
C LEU A 66 -11.87 1.62 -13.95
N ASN A 67 -12.21 0.91 -12.87
CA ASN A 67 -13.58 0.60 -12.44
C ASN A 67 -13.59 0.35 -10.92
N ASN A 68 -14.69 -0.18 -10.40
CA ASN A 68 -14.85 -0.43 -8.95
C ASN A 68 -13.86 -1.46 -8.38
N ASN A 69 -13.32 -2.34 -9.22
CA ASN A 69 -12.50 -3.47 -8.80
C ASN A 69 -11.09 -3.44 -9.35
N ILE A 70 -10.82 -2.66 -10.40
CA ILE A 70 -9.53 -2.66 -11.11
C ILE A 70 -8.89 -1.27 -11.03
N ARG A 71 -7.61 -1.23 -10.71
CA ARG A 71 -6.79 -0.03 -10.66
C ARG A 71 -5.53 -0.19 -11.48
N ALA A 72 -5.13 0.86 -12.19
CA ALA A 72 -3.78 1.00 -12.69
C ALA A 72 -2.91 1.62 -11.59
N ILE A 73 -1.65 1.21 -11.51
CA ILE A 73 -0.66 1.72 -10.55
C ILE A 73 0.54 2.24 -11.34
N ILE A 74 1.03 3.41 -10.96
CA ILE A 74 2.29 3.95 -11.43
C ILE A 74 3.04 4.52 -10.24
N GLY A 75 4.35 4.30 -10.16
CA GLY A 75 5.13 4.82 -9.04
C GLY A 75 6.62 4.86 -9.31
N SER A 76 7.34 5.34 -8.32
CA SER A 76 8.80 5.37 -8.30
C SER A 76 9.27 4.81 -6.97
N LYS A 77 10.11 3.78 -7.04
CA LYS A 77 10.64 3.07 -5.87
C LYS A 77 12.16 3.09 -5.89
N ASP A 78 12.74 3.50 -4.76
CA ASP A 78 14.19 3.43 -4.59
C ASP A 78 14.61 2.00 -4.27
N TYR A 79 15.41 1.43 -5.16
CA TYR A 79 15.97 0.09 -5.03
C TYR A 79 17.44 0.09 -5.51
N ASN A 80 18.36 -0.50 -4.75
CA ASN A 80 19.80 -0.55 -5.04
C ASN A 80 20.41 0.83 -5.34
N SER A 81 20.05 1.85 -4.56
CA SER A 81 20.50 3.25 -4.72
C SER A 81 20.05 3.94 -6.02
N ASN A 82 19.11 3.34 -6.74
CA ASN A 82 18.50 3.90 -7.93
C ASN A 82 16.99 4.05 -7.74
N SER A 83 16.44 5.14 -8.29
CA SER A 83 14.99 5.32 -8.40
C SER A 83 14.48 4.59 -9.64
N ASN A 84 13.59 3.63 -9.45
CA ASN A 84 13.01 2.81 -10.50
C ASN A 84 11.55 3.18 -10.71
N LEU A 85 11.20 3.65 -11.90
CA LEU A 85 9.82 3.80 -12.30
C LEU A 85 9.19 2.42 -12.52
N TYR A 86 7.98 2.24 -12.00
CA TYR A 86 7.21 1.01 -12.21
C TYR A 86 5.77 1.31 -12.64
N ILE A 87 5.17 0.35 -13.29
CA ILE A 87 3.77 0.35 -13.67
C ILE A 87 3.15 -0.99 -13.30
N GLY A 88 1.88 -0.99 -13.01
CA GLY A 88 1.17 -2.23 -12.69
C GLY A 88 -0.33 -2.07 -12.59
N ALA A 89 -0.95 -3.09 -12.06
CA ALA A 89 -2.38 -3.14 -11.85
C ALA A 89 -2.71 -3.82 -10.52
N ALA A 90 -3.85 -3.46 -9.97
CA ALA A 90 -4.43 -4.13 -8.81
C ALA A 90 -5.91 -4.46 -9.06
N VAL A 91 -6.34 -5.54 -8.44
CA VAL A 91 -7.74 -5.93 -8.36
C VAL A 91 -8.18 -6.00 -6.91
N THR A 92 -9.40 -5.58 -6.62
CA THR A 92 -10.01 -5.68 -5.30
C THR A 92 -11.37 -6.35 -5.42
N SER A 93 -11.75 -7.13 -4.41
CA SER A 93 -13.05 -7.77 -4.37
C SER A 93 -13.53 -7.93 -2.92
N PRO A 94 -14.80 -7.63 -2.61
CA PRO A 94 -15.37 -8.00 -1.33
C PRO A 94 -15.43 -9.53 -1.23
N LEU A 95 -14.82 -10.10 -0.21
CA LEU A 95 -14.82 -11.55 0.06
C LEU A 95 -15.92 -11.93 1.04
N ALA A 96 -16.23 -11.05 1.98
CA ALA A 96 -17.27 -11.18 2.99
C ALA A 96 -17.67 -9.79 3.50
N PRO A 97 -18.77 -9.65 4.27
CA PRO A 97 -19.04 -8.43 5.01
C PRO A 97 -17.82 -8.06 5.86
N SER A 98 -17.33 -6.85 5.74
CA SER A 98 -16.13 -6.34 6.43
C SER A 98 -14.78 -6.98 6.00
N LEU A 99 -14.72 -7.73 4.92
CA LEU A 99 -13.49 -8.35 4.42
C LEU A 99 -13.31 -8.09 2.93
N ASP A 100 -12.32 -7.29 2.58
CA ASP A 100 -11.93 -6.99 1.21
C ASP A 100 -10.63 -7.72 0.87
N GLY A 101 -10.63 -8.51 -0.20
CA GLY A 101 -9.43 -9.10 -0.77
C GLY A 101 -8.83 -8.24 -1.86
N TYR A 102 -7.53 -8.34 -2.07
CA TYR A 102 -6.85 -7.67 -3.17
C TYR A 102 -5.65 -8.46 -3.69
N ALA A 103 -5.30 -8.21 -4.93
CA ALA A 103 -4.05 -8.64 -5.54
C ALA A 103 -3.49 -7.52 -6.40
N SER A 104 -2.18 -7.37 -6.44
CA SER A 104 -1.50 -6.43 -7.33
C SER A 104 -0.25 -7.03 -7.94
N LEU A 105 0.06 -6.60 -9.15
CA LEU A 105 1.29 -6.92 -9.85
C LEU A 105 1.86 -5.63 -10.42
N VAL A 106 3.10 -5.34 -10.09
CA VAL A 106 3.84 -4.20 -10.63
C VAL A 106 5.16 -4.66 -11.22
N GLY A 107 5.66 -3.94 -12.21
CA GLY A 107 6.93 -4.22 -12.87
C GLY A 107 7.71 -2.94 -13.17
N ALA A 108 9.02 -3.01 -12.97
CA ALA A 108 10.02 -2.02 -13.34
C ALA A 108 11.10 -2.68 -14.20
N SER A 109 12.09 -1.91 -14.63
CA SER A 109 13.26 -2.47 -15.33
C SER A 109 14.06 -3.46 -14.49
N ASP A 110 14.14 -3.24 -13.17
CA ASP A 110 15.03 -3.96 -12.28
C ASP A 110 14.31 -4.94 -11.34
N PHE A 111 12.97 -4.93 -11.31
CA PHE A 111 12.19 -5.83 -10.46
C PHE A 111 10.75 -6.03 -10.91
N LYS A 112 10.15 -7.10 -10.42
CA LYS A 112 8.71 -7.35 -10.43
C LYS A 112 8.24 -7.62 -9.00
N GLU A 113 7.01 -7.24 -8.69
CA GLU A 113 6.44 -7.43 -7.36
C GLU A 113 4.99 -7.88 -7.47
N LEU A 114 4.70 -9.02 -6.84
CA LEU A 114 3.35 -9.55 -6.67
C LEU A 114 2.95 -9.37 -5.22
N GLN A 115 1.75 -8.87 -4.98
CA GLN A 115 1.15 -8.77 -3.66
C GLN A 115 -0.26 -9.36 -3.68
N VAL A 116 -0.60 -10.12 -2.66
CA VAL A 116 -1.96 -10.63 -2.41
C VAL A 116 -2.29 -10.40 -0.95
N GLY A 117 -3.47 -9.90 -0.65
CA GLY A 117 -3.82 -9.61 0.74
C GLY A 117 -5.30 -9.44 0.98
N ALA A 118 -5.61 -9.13 2.22
CA ALA A 118 -6.97 -8.83 2.66
C ALA A 118 -6.96 -7.74 3.73
N ASN A 119 -8.00 -6.92 3.71
CA ASN A 119 -8.28 -5.87 4.69
C ASN A 119 -9.56 -6.25 5.44
N TYR A 120 -9.46 -6.43 6.73
CA TYR A 120 -10.59 -6.68 7.62
C TYR A 120 -11.00 -5.38 8.32
N ASN A 121 -12.21 -4.89 8.03
CA ASN A 121 -12.75 -3.66 8.61
C ASN A 121 -13.19 -3.94 10.04
N ILE A 122 -12.38 -3.55 11.03
CA ILE A 122 -12.72 -3.65 12.47
C ILE A 122 -13.79 -2.61 12.81
N THR A 123 -13.61 -1.39 12.28
CA THR A 123 -14.58 -0.30 12.36
C THR A 123 -14.65 0.42 11.02
N ASN A 124 -15.51 1.42 10.88
CA ASN A 124 -15.56 2.25 9.66
C ASN A 124 -14.25 2.98 9.35
N ASN A 125 -13.38 3.14 10.33
CA ASN A 125 -12.15 3.92 10.24
C ASN A 125 -10.88 3.10 10.48
N LEU A 126 -11.00 1.85 10.95
CA LEU A 126 -9.85 1.01 11.31
C LEU A 126 -9.94 -0.34 10.63
N ASP A 127 -8.92 -0.66 9.85
CA ASP A 127 -8.74 -1.96 9.21
C ASP A 127 -7.55 -2.70 9.82
N PHE A 128 -7.68 -4.01 9.93
CA PHE A 128 -6.56 -4.94 10.09
C PHE A 128 -6.18 -5.49 8.72
N ASN A 129 -4.89 -5.52 8.43
CA ASN A 129 -4.38 -5.91 7.13
C ASN A 129 -3.50 -7.16 7.24
N VAL A 130 -3.65 -8.07 6.29
CA VAL A 130 -2.72 -9.18 6.08
C VAL A 130 -2.35 -9.24 4.60
N ASN A 131 -1.07 -9.45 4.29
CA ASN A 131 -0.65 -9.65 2.93
C ASN A 131 0.50 -10.66 2.78
N TYR A 132 0.59 -11.20 1.58
CA TYR A 132 1.75 -11.92 1.07
C TYR A 132 2.34 -11.11 -0.07
N ARG A 133 3.65 -10.93 -0.04
CA ARG A 133 4.42 -10.20 -1.05
C ARG A 133 5.54 -11.09 -1.59
N SER A 134 5.66 -11.13 -2.90
CA SER A 134 6.79 -11.74 -3.61
C SER A 134 7.50 -10.65 -4.41
N PHE A 135 8.72 -10.34 -4.01
CA PHE A 135 9.59 -9.39 -4.70
C PHE A 135 10.62 -10.16 -5.50
N MET A 136 10.65 -9.92 -6.80
CA MET A 136 11.46 -10.65 -7.78
C MET A 136 12.39 -9.66 -8.49
N PRO A 137 13.62 -9.43 -7.96
CA PRO A 137 14.60 -8.59 -8.66
C PRO A 137 15.12 -9.31 -9.89
N ASP A 138 15.49 -8.57 -10.92
CA ASP A 138 16.11 -9.13 -12.13
C ASP A 138 17.52 -9.68 -11.84
N GLN A 139 18.18 -9.15 -10.81
CA GLN A 139 19.44 -9.65 -10.28
C GLN A 139 19.33 -9.94 -8.79
N GLY A 140 19.66 -11.15 -8.37
CA GLY A 140 19.62 -11.59 -7.00
C GLY A 140 18.52 -12.62 -6.73
N SER A 141 18.24 -12.87 -5.46
CA SER A 141 17.27 -13.87 -5.04
C SER A 141 15.90 -13.24 -4.78
N ASN A 142 14.85 -13.99 -5.11
CA ASN A 142 13.48 -13.60 -4.79
C ASN A 142 13.29 -13.49 -3.27
N SER A 143 12.53 -12.50 -2.85
CA SER A 143 12.17 -12.29 -1.44
C SER A 143 10.67 -12.42 -1.28
N ASN A 144 10.26 -13.39 -0.48
CA ASN A 144 8.85 -13.61 -0.16
C ASN A 144 8.61 -13.29 1.31
N ARG A 145 7.55 -12.54 1.60
CA ARG A 145 7.20 -12.15 2.96
C ARG A 145 5.69 -12.14 3.16
N THR A 146 5.28 -12.50 4.37
CA THR A 146 3.91 -12.27 4.86
C THR A 146 3.94 -11.15 5.87
N GLY A 147 3.06 -10.19 5.74
CA GLY A 147 2.98 -9.02 6.60
C GLY A 147 1.63 -8.89 7.29
N LEU A 148 1.66 -8.31 8.48
CA LEU A 148 0.50 -7.91 9.25
C LEU A 148 0.53 -6.40 9.46
N GLY A 149 -0.62 -5.76 9.46
CA GLY A 149 -0.70 -4.32 9.60
C GLY A 149 -2.04 -3.80 10.07
N ALA A 150 -2.10 -2.50 10.21
CA ALA A 150 -3.32 -1.77 10.51
C ALA A 150 -3.37 -0.46 9.74
N THR A 151 -4.58 -0.08 9.33
CA THR A 151 -4.86 1.15 8.59
C THR A 151 -5.92 1.97 9.31
N LEU A 152 -5.61 3.22 9.58
CA LEU A 152 -6.57 4.21 10.07
C LEU A 152 -7.01 5.12 8.91
N LYS A 153 -8.32 5.25 8.70
CA LYS A 153 -8.94 6.07 7.65
C LYS A 153 -9.68 7.26 8.29
N PHE A 154 -9.55 8.44 7.70
CA PHE A 154 -10.22 9.66 8.17
C PHE A 154 -10.42 10.68 7.06
#